data_9f8d59348b8aef1cb7b700326f84f6c8
#
_entry.id   9f8d59348b8aef1cb7b700326f84f6c8
#
_cell.length_a   1.000
_cell.length_b   1.000
_cell.length_c   1.000
_cell.angle_alpha   90.00
_cell.angle_beta   90.00
_cell.angle_gamma   90.00
#
_symmetry.space_group_name_H-M   'P 1'
#
loop_
_entity.id
_entity.type
_entity.pdbx_description
1 polymer ?
#
loop_
_entity_poly.entity_id
_entity_poly.type
_entity_poly.pdbx_seq_one_letter_code
_entity_poly.pdbx_strand_id
1 'polypeptide(L)'
;MVLDHTKVVYTAEDEQGFTFQQINDEDAAVELRARRKKRNRWVLIAFVALLIGMVVSTFFNFDGSDIFVCLYYVIVIFIAGACVLTENVKIRQLRKKQVLQYDVVLVQKQPVIETESYGAENIRDTKRFYPILGRDVHSGYESTRFLSEEDYKKREIGDTITMTRFIWK
;
A
#
# COMPACT_ATOMS: atom_id res chain seq x y z
N MET A 1 -2.21 1.57 -13.73
CA MET A 1 -2.39 0.38 -12.87
C MET A 1 -2.72 0.85 -11.46
N VAL A 2 -3.90 0.51 -10.97
CA VAL A 2 -4.40 0.92 -9.65
C VAL A 2 -4.20 -0.24 -8.70
N LEU A 3 -3.57 0.01 -7.55
CA LEU A 3 -3.48 -0.99 -6.50
C LEU A 3 -4.82 -1.08 -5.78
N ASP A 4 -5.35 -2.29 -5.66
CA ASP A 4 -6.48 -2.55 -4.78
C ASP A 4 -6.03 -2.30 -3.32
N HIS A 5 -6.43 -1.16 -2.78
CA HIS A 5 -6.12 -0.77 -1.40
C HIS A 5 -7.12 -1.34 -0.40
N THR A 6 -8.04 -2.21 -0.84
CA THR A 6 -9.02 -2.82 0.06
C THR A 6 -8.30 -3.71 1.08
N LYS A 7 -8.12 -3.21 2.28
CA LYS A 7 -7.84 -3.99 3.49
C LYS A 7 -9.10 -4.59 4.11
N VAL A 8 -10.20 -4.60 3.36
CA VAL A 8 -11.40 -5.29 3.81
C VAL A 8 -11.06 -6.78 3.83
N VAL A 9 -11.32 -7.41 4.94
CA VAL A 9 -11.27 -8.87 5.08
C VAL A 9 -12.24 -9.42 4.04
N TYR A 10 -11.72 -9.81 2.88
CA TYR A 10 -12.52 -10.48 1.87
C TYR A 10 -12.97 -11.80 2.45
N THR A 11 -14.25 -11.97 2.59
CA THR A 11 -14.80 -13.31 2.69
C THR A 11 -14.54 -14.01 1.37
N ALA A 12 -14.26 -15.31 1.40
CA ALA A 12 -14.01 -16.10 0.18
C ALA A 12 -15.15 -15.98 -0.86
N GLU A 13 -16.34 -15.56 -0.45
CA GLU A 13 -17.52 -15.33 -1.26
C GLU A 13 -17.39 -14.10 -2.19
N ASP A 14 -16.72 -13.02 -1.74
CA ASP A 14 -16.50 -11.83 -2.57
C ASP A 14 -15.51 -12.08 -3.72
N GLU A 15 -14.75 -13.18 -3.67
CA GLU A 15 -13.75 -13.54 -4.66
C GLU A 15 -14.32 -14.39 -5.81
N GLN A 16 -15.39 -15.11 -5.58
CA GLN A 16 -15.94 -16.07 -6.56
C GLN A 16 -16.53 -15.40 -7.80
N GLY A 17 -16.83 -14.11 -7.72
CA GLY A 17 -17.41 -13.35 -8.83
C GLY A 17 -16.41 -12.71 -9.80
N PHE A 18 -15.14 -12.57 -9.42
CA PHE A 18 -14.14 -11.90 -10.27
C PHE A 18 -13.29 -12.87 -11.09
N THR A 19 -13.02 -12.50 -12.34
CA THR A 19 -12.16 -13.26 -13.23
C THR A 19 -10.71 -12.81 -13.05
N PHE A 20 -9.93 -13.59 -12.31
CA PHE A 20 -8.52 -13.31 -12.06
C PHE A 20 -7.64 -13.85 -13.19
N GLN A 21 -6.73 -13.00 -13.66
CA GLN A 21 -5.70 -13.34 -14.63
C GLN A 21 -4.33 -13.18 -14.00
N GLN A 22 -3.34 -13.93 -14.48
CA GLN A 22 -1.96 -13.68 -14.08
C GLN A 22 -1.49 -12.34 -14.62
N ILE A 23 -0.68 -11.62 -13.81
CA ILE A 23 -0.11 -10.34 -14.21
C ILE A 23 0.70 -10.50 -15.51
N ASN A 24 0.46 -9.61 -16.47
CA ASN A 24 1.22 -9.55 -17.71
C ASN A 24 2.69 -9.16 -17.42
N ASP A 25 3.62 -9.63 -18.26
CA ASP A 25 5.06 -9.40 -18.08
C ASP A 25 5.44 -7.92 -18.11
N GLU A 26 4.78 -7.11 -18.95
CA GLU A 26 5.00 -5.67 -19.03
C GLU A 26 4.55 -4.97 -17.73
N ASP A 27 3.36 -5.25 -17.25
CA ASP A 27 2.82 -4.68 -16.02
C ASP A 27 3.61 -5.15 -14.80
N ALA A 28 4.03 -6.42 -14.78
CA ALA A 28 4.89 -6.94 -13.74
C ALA A 28 6.24 -6.20 -13.69
N ALA A 29 6.82 -5.87 -14.85
CA ALA A 29 8.07 -5.13 -14.92
C ALA A 29 7.92 -3.68 -14.43
N VAL A 30 6.83 -3.01 -14.79
CA VAL A 30 6.51 -1.65 -14.32
C VAL A 30 6.35 -1.63 -12.81
N GLU A 31 5.52 -2.53 -12.26
CA GLU A 31 5.28 -2.61 -10.82
C GLU A 31 6.55 -2.99 -10.06
N LEU A 32 7.37 -3.87 -10.61
CA LEU A 32 8.63 -4.27 -10.02
C LEU A 32 9.60 -3.09 -9.91
N ARG A 33 9.66 -2.21 -10.92
CA ARG A 33 10.45 -0.97 -10.88
C ARG A 33 9.92 -0.02 -9.80
N ALA A 34 8.60 0.18 -9.73
CA ALA A 34 7.96 1.03 -8.73
C ALA A 34 8.25 0.52 -7.30
N ARG A 35 8.13 -0.79 -7.05
CA ARG A 35 8.42 -1.40 -5.74
C ARG A 35 9.87 -1.31 -5.35
N ARG A 36 10.81 -1.52 -6.29
CA ARG A 36 12.24 -1.32 -6.04
C ARG A 36 12.54 0.14 -5.68
N LYS A 37 11.95 1.10 -6.39
CA LYS A 37 12.10 2.53 -6.09
C LYS A 37 11.59 2.86 -4.69
N LYS A 38 10.42 2.32 -4.32
CA LYS A 38 9.82 2.50 -2.99
C LYS A 38 10.70 1.90 -1.89
N ARG A 39 11.19 0.66 -2.08
CA ARG A 39 12.13 0.03 -1.14
C ARG A 39 13.40 0.88 -0.94
N ASN A 40 14.02 1.32 -2.04
CA ASN A 40 15.23 2.13 -1.97
C ASN A 40 14.99 3.47 -1.26
N ARG A 41 13.79 4.05 -1.44
CA ARG A 41 13.39 5.26 -0.70
C ARG A 41 13.32 5.01 0.81
N TRP A 42 12.79 3.86 1.25
CA TRP A 42 12.77 3.52 2.67
C TRP A 42 14.18 3.33 3.25
N VAL A 43 15.08 2.70 2.49
CA VAL A 43 16.48 2.57 2.88
C VAL A 43 17.14 3.94 3.02
N LEU A 44 16.89 4.85 2.08
CA LEU A 44 17.42 6.22 2.13
C LEU A 44 16.89 6.99 3.34
N ILE A 45 15.57 6.91 3.60
CA ILE A 45 14.95 7.56 4.76
C ILE A 45 15.57 7.04 6.07
N ALA A 46 15.76 5.73 6.19
CA ALA A 46 16.40 5.12 7.35
C ALA A 46 17.84 5.65 7.52
N PHE A 47 18.60 5.68 6.44
CA PHE A 47 19.98 6.18 6.48
C PHE A 47 20.05 7.64 6.92
N VAL A 48 19.19 8.50 6.38
CA VAL A 48 19.10 9.92 6.78
C VAL A 48 18.69 10.06 8.24
N ALA A 49 17.71 9.27 8.71
CA ALA A 49 17.30 9.30 10.11
C ALA A 49 18.44 8.88 11.05
N LEU A 50 19.22 7.85 10.69
CA LEU A 50 20.37 7.43 11.48
C LEU A 50 21.46 8.51 11.52
N LEU A 51 21.72 9.20 10.41
CA LEU A 51 22.68 10.31 10.36
C LEU A 51 22.22 11.49 11.24
N ILE A 52 20.93 11.83 11.20
CA ILE A 52 20.38 12.89 12.06
C ILE A 52 20.53 12.51 13.53
N GLY A 53 20.23 11.28 13.91
CA GLY A 53 20.43 10.79 15.28
C GLY A 53 21.89 10.88 15.72
N MET A 54 22.85 10.56 14.84
CA MET A 54 24.27 10.66 15.11
C MET A 54 24.71 12.12 15.33
N VAL A 55 24.27 13.04 14.46
CA VAL A 55 24.58 14.46 14.60
C VAL A 55 24.01 15.02 15.91
N VAL A 56 22.72 14.71 16.20
CA VAL A 56 22.07 15.17 17.44
C VAL A 56 22.80 14.63 18.67
N SER A 57 23.15 13.34 18.71
CA SER A 57 23.87 12.75 19.84
C SER A 57 25.24 13.41 20.07
N THR A 58 25.92 13.78 18.98
CA THR A 58 27.21 14.45 19.07
C THR A 58 27.08 15.89 19.59
N PHE A 59 26.07 16.63 19.13
CA PHE A 59 25.86 18.02 19.56
C PHE A 59 25.44 18.14 21.03
N PHE A 60 24.66 17.19 21.52
CA PHE A 60 24.15 17.20 22.90
C PHE A 60 25.02 16.42 23.88
N ASN A 61 26.21 15.94 23.43
CA ASN A 61 27.12 15.12 24.23
C ASN A 61 26.44 13.92 24.91
N PHE A 62 25.46 13.32 24.24
CA PHE A 62 24.87 12.09 24.71
C PHE A 62 25.90 10.95 24.58
N ASP A 63 26.20 10.29 25.70
CA ASP A 63 27.01 9.09 25.67
C ASP A 63 26.28 7.97 24.95
N GLY A 64 27.04 7.15 24.19
CA GLY A 64 26.44 6.01 23.46
C GLY A 64 25.74 4.97 24.34
N SER A 65 25.91 5.07 25.66
CA SER A 65 25.19 4.31 26.69
C SER A 65 23.83 4.93 27.09
N ASP A 66 23.51 6.12 26.57
CA ASP A 66 22.21 6.74 26.88
C ASP A 66 21.06 5.89 26.31
N ILE A 67 20.17 5.43 27.18
CA ILE A 67 19.08 4.54 26.86
C ILE A 67 18.14 5.11 25.79
N PHE A 68 17.97 6.42 25.76
CA PHE A 68 17.11 7.09 24.78
C PHE A 68 17.73 7.07 23.37
N VAL A 69 19.04 7.23 23.27
CA VAL A 69 19.77 7.16 22.00
C VAL A 69 19.72 5.73 21.46
N CYS A 70 19.98 4.74 22.30
CA CYS A 70 19.86 3.34 21.92
C CYS A 70 18.44 3.00 21.46
N LEU A 71 17.42 3.45 22.20
CA LEU A 71 16.01 3.20 21.86
C LEU A 71 15.63 3.85 20.52
N TYR A 72 16.08 5.07 20.24
CA TYR A 72 15.86 5.74 18.96
C TYR A 72 16.40 4.91 17.79
N TYR A 73 17.65 4.44 17.86
CA TYR A 73 18.24 3.63 16.79
C TYR A 73 17.49 2.30 16.60
N VAL A 74 17.12 1.64 17.68
CA VAL A 74 16.36 0.38 17.62
C VAL A 74 15.02 0.61 16.93
N ILE A 75 14.29 1.68 17.26
CA ILE A 75 13.00 2.01 16.65
C ILE A 75 13.16 2.30 15.15
N VAL A 76 14.15 3.12 14.78
CA VAL A 76 14.39 3.47 13.37
C VAL A 76 14.72 2.22 12.54
N ILE A 77 15.61 1.36 13.05
CA ILE A 77 16.00 0.13 12.36
C ILE A 77 14.80 -0.83 12.24
N PHE A 78 14.01 -0.96 13.30
CA PHE A 78 12.85 -1.84 13.31
C PHE A 78 11.78 -1.40 12.29
N ILE A 79 11.42 -0.11 12.29
CA ILE A 79 10.43 0.43 11.35
C ILE A 79 10.93 0.30 9.91
N ALA A 80 12.16 0.73 9.65
CA ALA A 80 12.73 0.65 8.31
C ALA A 80 12.86 -0.80 7.83
N GLY A 81 13.31 -1.70 8.71
CA GLY A 81 13.40 -3.12 8.43
C GLY A 81 12.05 -3.73 8.06
N ALA A 82 11.00 -3.44 8.83
CA ALA A 82 9.65 -3.90 8.54
C ALA A 82 9.14 -3.40 7.17
N CYS A 83 9.37 -2.12 6.84
CA CYS A 83 8.99 -1.55 5.55
C CYS A 83 9.76 -2.21 4.39
N VAL A 84 11.06 -2.39 4.53
CA VAL A 84 11.91 -3.03 3.51
C VAL A 84 11.53 -4.51 3.32
N LEU A 85 11.28 -5.24 4.40
CA LEU A 85 10.83 -6.64 4.33
C LEU A 85 9.50 -6.77 3.60
N THR A 86 8.53 -5.91 3.91
CA THR A 86 7.22 -5.89 3.24
C THR A 86 7.37 -5.67 1.72
N GLU A 87 8.19 -4.71 1.30
CA GLU A 87 8.42 -4.47 -0.13
C GLU A 87 9.20 -5.64 -0.79
N ASN A 88 10.15 -6.27 -0.08
CA ASN A 88 10.86 -7.44 -0.60
C ASN A 88 9.93 -8.65 -0.81
N VAL A 89 8.95 -8.87 0.08
CA VAL A 89 7.96 -9.93 -0.10
C VAL A 89 7.14 -9.68 -1.37
N LYS A 90 6.66 -8.44 -1.59
CA LYS A 90 5.91 -8.06 -2.79
C LYS A 90 6.75 -8.22 -4.06
N ILE A 91 8.02 -7.78 -4.04
CA ILE A 91 8.96 -7.97 -5.15
C ILE A 91 9.15 -9.46 -5.47
N ARG A 92 9.26 -10.31 -4.43
CA ARG A 92 9.39 -11.75 -4.61
C ARG A 92 8.15 -12.38 -5.23
N GLN A 93 6.96 -11.94 -4.81
CA GLN A 93 5.68 -12.41 -5.38
C GLN A 93 5.54 -12.00 -6.84
N LEU A 94 5.89 -10.75 -7.20
CA LEU A 94 5.91 -10.29 -8.58
C LEU A 94 6.85 -11.13 -9.46
N ARG A 95 8.06 -11.43 -8.97
CA ARG A 95 9.02 -12.28 -9.71
C ARG A 95 8.52 -13.72 -9.92
N LYS A 96 7.74 -14.24 -8.97
CA LYS A 96 7.13 -15.58 -9.06
C LYS A 96 5.81 -15.60 -9.81
N LYS A 97 5.37 -14.46 -10.37
CA LYS A 97 4.05 -14.30 -11.00
C LYS A 97 2.87 -14.71 -10.08
N GLN A 98 3.06 -14.60 -8.76
CA GLN A 98 2.03 -14.87 -7.75
C GLN A 98 1.18 -13.62 -7.47
N VAL A 99 0.86 -12.89 -8.53
CA VAL A 99 0.06 -11.66 -8.49
C VAL A 99 -1.04 -11.83 -9.49
N LEU A 100 -2.26 -11.60 -9.04
CA LEU A 100 -3.44 -11.67 -9.87
C LEU A 100 -3.85 -10.25 -10.29
N GLN A 101 -4.34 -10.14 -11.50
CA GLN A 101 -4.97 -8.93 -12.04
C GLN A 101 -6.41 -9.25 -12.39
N TYR A 102 -7.27 -8.25 -12.29
CA TYR A 102 -8.64 -8.30 -12.78
C TYR A 102 -9.07 -6.92 -13.25
N ASP A 103 -9.87 -6.89 -14.30
CA ASP A 103 -10.34 -5.67 -14.92
C ASP A 103 -11.75 -5.35 -14.47
N VAL A 104 -11.93 -4.13 -13.99
CA VAL A 104 -13.19 -3.63 -13.43
C VAL A 104 -13.63 -2.41 -14.20
N VAL A 105 -14.86 -2.41 -14.71
CA VAL A 105 -15.49 -1.22 -15.24
C VAL A 105 -16.11 -0.43 -14.10
N LEU A 106 -15.81 0.87 -14.02
CA LEU A 106 -16.38 1.76 -13.04
C LEU A 106 -17.84 2.05 -13.40
N VAL A 107 -18.78 1.46 -12.63
CA VAL A 107 -20.22 1.62 -12.85
C VAL A 107 -20.75 2.88 -12.17
N GLN A 108 -20.31 3.13 -10.95
CA GLN A 108 -20.77 4.26 -10.15
C GLN A 108 -19.71 4.68 -9.14
N LYS A 109 -19.56 5.99 -8.95
CA LYS A 109 -18.83 6.55 -7.81
C LYS A 109 -19.78 6.67 -6.62
N GLN A 110 -19.39 6.07 -5.51
CA GLN A 110 -20.16 6.16 -4.27
C GLN A 110 -19.68 7.34 -3.43
N PRO A 111 -20.47 7.88 -2.51
CA PRO A 111 -20.06 8.96 -1.63
C PRO A 111 -18.80 8.61 -0.86
N VAL A 112 -17.89 9.58 -0.70
CA VAL A 112 -16.66 9.42 0.10
C VAL A 112 -17.05 9.12 1.54
N ILE A 113 -16.47 8.06 2.10
CA ILE A 113 -16.67 7.66 3.49
C ILE A 113 -15.55 8.28 4.33
N GLU A 114 -15.91 9.13 5.28
CA GLU A 114 -15.00 9.68 6.26
C GLU A 114 -15.16 8.92 7.58
N THR A 115 -14.07 8.35 8.06
CA THR A 115 -14.05 7.66 9.36
C THR A 115 -13.15 8.44 10.30
N GLU A 116 -13.72 8.90 11.40
CA GLU A 116 -12.96 9.56 12.47
C GLU A 116 -12.51 8.51 13.47
N SER A 117 -11.21 8.46 13.73
CA SER A 117 -10.66 7.68 14.82
C SER A 117 -10.03 8.63 15.86
N TYR A 118 -10.39 8.45 17.11
CA TYR A 118 -9.76 9.19 18.21
C TYR A 118 -8.58 8.37 18.71
N GLY A 119 -7.37 8.89 18.51
CA GLY A 119 -6.16 8.34 19.11
C GLY A 119 -6.10 8.58 20.62
N ALA A 120 -5.19 7.92 21.33
CA ALA A 120 -5.02 8.02 22.78
C ALA A 120 -4.75 9.47 23.29
N GLU A 121 -4.37 10.39 22.42
CA GLU A 121 -4.06 11.79 22.72
C GLU A 121 -5.14 12.77 22.22
N ASN A 122 -6.39 12.32 21.99
CA ASN A 122 -7.46 13.13 21.39
C ASN A 122 -7.09 13.74 20.01
N ILE A 123 -6.08 13.21 19.35
CA ILE A 123 -5.73 13.60 17.98
C ILE A 123 -6.78 12.98 17.06
N ARG A 124 -7.52 13.85 16.38
CA ARG A 124 -8.54 13.46 15.40
C ARG A 124 -7.85 13.03 14.12
N ASP A 125 -7.80 11.73 13.86
CA ASP A 125 -7.31 11.19 12.59
C ASP A 125 -8.52 10.88 11.69
N THR A 126 -8.68 11.63 10.61
CA THR A 126 -9.77 11.46 9.66
C THR A 126 -9.26 10.66 8.46
N LYS A 127 -9.73 9.43 8.32
CA LYS A 127 -9.45 8.59 7.14
C LYS A 127 -10.56 8.71 6.12
N ARG A 128 -10.19 8.99 4.88
CA ARG A 128 -11.11 9.05 3.75
C ARG A 128 -10.97 7.81 2.89
N PHE A 129 -12.11 7.21 2.59
CA PHE A 129 -12.21 6.08 1.67
C PHE A 129 -13.02 6.51 0.46
N TYR A 130 -12.58 6.10 -0.71
CA TYR A 130 -13.15 6.47 -2.01
C TYR A 130 -13.79 5.24 -2.66
N PRO A 131 -15.03 4.87 -2.24
CA PRO A 131 -15.70 3.68 -2.75
C PRO A 131 -16.23 3.90 -4.16
N ILE A 132 -16.15 2.85 -4.95
CA ILE A 132 -16.76 2.75 -6.27
C ILE A 132 -17.55 1.44 -6.37
N LEU A 133 -18.59 1.43 -7.18
CA LEU A 133 -19.19 0.19 -7.66
C LEU A 133 -18.46 -0.21 -8.93
N GLY A 134 -17.76 -1.33 -8.88
CA GLY A 134 -17.03 -1.88 -9.99
C GLY A 134 -17.65 -3.16 -10.49
N ARG A 135 -17.77 -3.31 -11.83
CA ARG A 135 -18.25 -4.51 -12.50
C ARG A 135 -17.08 -5.21 -13.17
N ASP A 136 -16.88 -6.49 -12.89
CA ASP A 136 -15.89 -7.31 -13.59
C ASP A 136 -16.23 -7.40 -15.09
N VAL A 137 -15.21 -7.19 -15.93
CA VAL A 137 -15.35 -7.14 -17.40
C VAL A 137 -15.81 -8.49 -17.96
N HIS A 138 -15.39 -9.59 -17.35
CA HIS A 138 -15.60 -10.95 -17.89
C HIS A 138 -16.84 -11.63 -17.28
N SER A 139 -17.00 -11.56 -15.98
CA SER A 139 -18.10 -12.23 -15.27
C SER A 139 -19.35 -11.35 -15.14
N GLY A 140 -19.20 -10.01 -15.26
CA GLY A 140 -20.27 -9.07 -15.00
C GLY A 140 -20.62 -8.92 -13.51
N TYR A 141 -19.84 -9.54 -12.61
CA TYR A 141 -20.06 -9.45 -11.17
C TYR A 141 -19.79 -8.03 -10.67
N GLU A 142 -20.68 -7.51 -9.84
CA GLU A 142 -20.56 -6.17 -9.27
C GLU A 142 -20.20 -6.23 -7.78
N SER A 143 -19.23 -5.41 -7.39
CA SER A 143 -18.86 -5.27 -5.99
C SER A 143 -18.26 -3.89 -5.71
N THR A 144 -18.37 -3.46 -4.45
CA THR A 144 -17.74 -2.21 -4.00
C THR A 144 -16.25 -2.39 -3.89
N ARG A 145 -15.51 -1.45 -4.49
CA ARG A 145 -14.05 -1.36 -4.46
C ARG A 145 -13.64 0.02 -3.96
N PHE A 146 -12.41 0.14 -3.49
CA PHE A 146 -11.88 1.41 -3.01
C PHE A 146 -10.70 1.85 -3.89
N LEU A 147 -10.73 3.08 -4.33
CA LEU A 147 -9.64 3.70 -5.09
C LEU A 147 -8.79 4.60 -4.20
N SER A 148 -7.62 4.98 -4.72
CA SER A 148 -6.89 6.11 -4.18
C SER A 148 -7.66 7.41 -4.46
N GLU A 149 -7.42 8.46 -3.68
CA GLU A 149 -8.03 9.77 -3.94
C GLU A 149 -7.74 10.28 -5.36
N GLU A 150 -6.49 10.10 -5.81
CA GLU A 150 -6.05 10.52 -7.13
C GLU A 150 -6.81 9.79 -8.24
N ASP A 151 -6.90 8.46 -8.15
CA ASP A 151 -7.61 7.64 -9.13
C ASP A 151 -9.12 7.92 -9.13
N TYR A 152 -9.71 8.09 -7.95
CA TYR A 152 -11.14 8.40 -7.82
C TYR A 152 -11.50 9.73 -8.49
N LYS A 153 -10.64 10.76 -8.36
CA LYS A 153 -10.84 12.07 -9.01
C LYS A 153 -10.61 12.02 -10.52
N LYS A 154 -9.63 11.23 -10.96
CA LYS A 154 -9.19 11.17 -12.36
C LYS A 154 -10.07 10.29 -13.26
N ARG A 155 -10.65 9.21 -12.70
CA ARG A 155 -11.43 8.24 -13.48
C ARG A 155 -12.86 8.67 -13.64
N GLU A 156 -13.47 8.33 -14.78
CA GLU A 156 -14.88 8.57 -15.09
C GLU A 156 -15.69 7.27 -15.09
N ILE A 157 -17.03 7.40 -15.02
CA ILE A 157 -17.93 6.25 -15.12
C ILE A 157 -17.80 5.66 -16.51
N GLY A 158 -17.62 4.33 -16.58
CA GLY A 158 -17.35 3.60 -17.81
C GLY A 158 -15.87 3.29 -18.04
N ASP A 159 -14.95 3.91 -17.29
CA ASP A 159 -13.53 3.60 -17.39
C ASP A 159 -13.25 2.18 -16.92
N THR A 160 -12.38 1.49 -17.66
CA THR A 160 -11.83 0.19 -17.23
C THR A 160 -10.58 0.41 -16.40
N ILE A 161 -10.56 -0.22 -15.23
CA ILE A 161 -9.47 -0.10 -14.26
C ILE A 161 -8.91 -1.49 -14.00
N THR A 162 -7.62 -1.69 -14.29
CA THR A 162 -6.93 -2.93 -13.95
C THR A 162 -6.48 -2.87 -12.50
N MET A 163 -7.02 -3.75 -11.69
CA MET A 163 -6.67 -3.89 -10.28
C MET A 163 -5.71 -5.06 -10.08
N THR A 164 -4.74 -4.87 -9.18
CA THR A 164 -3.70 -5.86 -8.91
C THR A 164 -3.80 -6.36 -7.49
N ARG A 165 -3.86 -7.67 -7.31
CA ARG A 165 -3.95 -8.34 -6.02
C ARG A 165 -2.72 -9.19 -5.73
N PHE A 166 -2.12 -9.00 -4.57
CA PHE A 166 -1.05 -9.84 -4.04
C PHE A 166 -1.64 -11.00 -3.23
N ILE A 167 -1.24 -12.23 -3.58
CA ILE A 167 -1.66 -13.42 -2.81
C ILE A 167 -0.80 -13.50 -1.56
N TRP A 168 -1.38 -13.24 -0.41
CA TRP A 168 -0.75 -13.49 0.88
C TRP A 168 -1.02 -14.95 1.28
N LYS A 169 0.03 -15.76 1.29
CA LYS A 169 0.01 -17.10 1.90
C LYS A 169 0.66 -17.05 3.25
#